data_ea428939765aec2d1c2c53ba04868587
#
_entry.id   ea428939765aec2d1c2c53ba04868587
#
_cell.length_a   1.000
_cell.length_b   1.000
_cell.length_c   1.000
_cell.angle_alpha   90.00
_cell.angle_beta   90.00
_cell.angle_gamma   90.00
#
_symmetry.space_group_name_H-M   'P 1'
#
loop_
_entity.id
_entity.type
_entity.pdbx_description
1 polymer ?
#
loop_
_entity_poly.entity_id
_entity_poly.type
_entity_poly.pdbx_seq_one_letter_code
_entity_poly.pdbx_strand_id
1 'polypeptide(L)'
;MPDVSTPPLSFTAPVYAQMIGAAYDGYPLEACGLLVGDGTRVHRYVACTNEAASARVYTIPGKELLRAEREAEADGLAIIGVFHSHTHSEPYPSPTDVAQAPDPTWLYVIVSLKREAPEARCYRLVDGAISEVPIVAG
;
A
#
# COMPACT_ATOMS: atom_id res chain seq x y z
N MET A 1 -12.41 7.58 -13.08
CA MET A 1 -12.23 6.39 -13.93
C MET A 1 -10.89 5.75 -13.65
N PRO A 2 -10.85 4.43 -13.58
CA PRO A 2 -9.55 3.74 -13.50
C PRO A 2 -8.72 4.02 -14.74
N ASP A 3 -7.40 4.02 -14.57
CA ASP A 3 -6.48 4.12 -15.70
C ASP A 3 -6.49 2.80 -16.46
N VAL A 4 -7.04 2.80 -17.68
CA VAL A 4 -7.17 1.59 -18.48
C VAL A 4 -5.84 1.07 -19.02
N SER A 5 -4.77 1.89 -18.98
CA SER A 5 -3.44 1.48 -19.41
C SER A 5 -2.69 0.69 -18.34
N THR A 6 -3.14 0.75 -17.08
CA THR A 6 -2.54 0.01 -15.97
C THR A 6 -3.34 -1.25 -15.69
N PRO A 7 -2.71 -2.44 -15.76
CA PRO A 7 -3.40 -3.68 -15.36
C PRO A 7 -3.85 -3.62 -13.91
N PRO A 8 -4.91 -4.34 -13.54
CA PRO A 8 -5.33 -4.42 -12.14
C PRO A 8 -4.22 -4.94 -11.24
N LEU A 9 -4.22 -4.46 -10.00
CA LEU A 9 -3.34 -5.01 -8.96
C LEU A 9 -3.96 -6.29 -8.45
N SER A 10 -3.22 -7.41 -8.52
CA SER A 10 -3.73 -8.70 -8.08
C SER A 10 -3.04 -9.18 -6.81
N PHE A 11 -3.84 -9.81 -5.94
CA PHE A 11 -3.38 -10.41 -4.68
C PHE A 11 -3.81 -11.86 -4.62
N THR A 12 -2.99 -12.71 -3.99
CA THR A 12 -3.51 -14.00 -3.50
C THR A 12 -4.33 -13.74 -2.24
N ALA A 13 -5.27 -14.63 -1.92
CA ALA A 13 -6.12 -14.47 -0.74
C ALA A 13 -5.31 -14.37 0.57
N PRO A 14 -4.28 -15.21 0.81
CA PRO A 14 -3.48 -15.09 2.04
C PRO A 14 -2.76 -13.76 2.18
N VAL A 15 -2.19 -13.24 1.09
CA VAL A 15 -1.45 -11.96 1.13
C VAL A 15 -2.41 -10.80 1.37
N TYR A 16 -3.57 -10.82 0.73
CA TYR A 16 -4.60 -9.81 0.96
C TYR A 16 -5.05 -9.80 2.42
N ALA A 17 -5.29 -11.00 2.98
CA ALA A 17 -5.70 -11.14 4.37
C ALA A 17 -4.64 -10.62 5.35
N GLN A 18 -3.36 -10.83 5.06
CA GLN A 18 -2.26 -10.30 5.89
C GLN A 18 -2.28 -8.77 5.92
N MET A 19 -2.51 -8.15 4.77
CA MET A 19 -2.57 -6.70 4.65
C MET A 19 -3.76 -6.14 5.44
N ILE A 20 -4.95 -6.72 5.27
CA ILE A 20 -6.14 -6.31 6.00
C ILE A 20 -5.93 -6.48 7.51
N GLY A 21 -5.36 -7.61 7.94
CA GLY A 21 -5.05 -7.86 9.35
C GLY A 21 -4.11 -6.82 9.92
N ALA A 22 -3.10 -6.41 9.14
CA ALA A 22 -2.15 -5.37 9.56
C ALA A 22 -2.85 -4.02 9.81
N ALA A 23 -3.85 -3.68 9.00
CA ALA A 23 -4.62 -2.46 9.19
C ALA A 23 -5.32 -2.44 10.55
N TYR A 24 -5.94 -3.55 10.95
CA TYR A 24 -6.59 -3.67 12.24
C TYR A 24 -5.58 -3.70 13.39
N ASP A 25 -4.48 -4.43 13.23
CA ASP A 25 -3.46 -4.57 14.28
C ASP A 25 -2.80 -3.24 14.60
N GLY A 26 -2.68 -2.34 13.63
CA GLY A 26 -2.08 -1.03 13.84
C GLY A 26 -2.99 0.00 14.50
N TYR A 27 -4.31 -0.21 14.41
CA TYR A 27 -5.29 0.74 14.95
C TYR A 27 -5.01 1.06 16.43
N PRO A 28 -5.04 2.33 16.88
CA PRO A 28 -5.56 3.54 16.22
C PRO A 28 -4.53 4.32 15.38
N LEU A 29 -3.33 3.81 15.20
CA LEU A 29 -2.33 4.44 14.34
C LEU A 29 -2.51 3.94 12.90
N GLU A 30 -2.01 4.71 11.92
CA GLU A 30 -1.92 4.22 10.55
C GLU A 30 -0.91 3.08 10.50
N ALA A 31 -1.32 1.96 9.92
CA ALA A 31 -0.43 0.86 9.62
C ALA A 31 0.19 1.09 8.23
N CYS A 32 1.35 0.51 7.99
CA CYS A 32 1.99 0.58 6.68
C CYS A 32 2.80 -0.68 6.40
N GLY A 33 3.08 -0.90 5.12
CA GLY A 33 3.86 -2.02 4.67
C GLY A 33 4.16 -1.94 3.19
N LEU A 34 4.96 -2.87 2.72
CA LEU A 34 5.41 -2.90 1.34
C LEU A 34 4.79 -4.09 0.60
N LEU A 35 4.50 -3.88 -0.67
CA LEU A 35 3.96 -4.89 -1.55
C LEU A 35 5.07 -5.33 -2.48
N VAL A 36 5.48 -6.59 -2.36
CA VAL A 36 6.57 -7.17 -3.13
C VAL A 36 5.99 -8.12 -4.17
N GLY A 37 6.43 -7.98 -5.40
CA GLY A 37 5.89 -8.80 -6.45
C GLY A 37 6.56 -8.60 -7.79
N ASP A 38 5.79 -8.82 -8.85
CA ASP A 38 6.24 -8.78 -10.22
C ASP A 38 5.14 -8.12 -11.06
N GLY A 39 5.48 -7.05 -11.76
CA GLY A 39 4.51 -6.28 -12.52
C GLY A 39 3.43 -5.69 -11.63
N THR A 40 2.19 -6.20 -11.73
CA THR A 40 1.07 -5.80 -10.88
C THR A 40 0.54 -6.98 -10.06
N ARG A 41 1.34 -8.02 -9.86
CA ARG A 41 1.00 -9.17 -9.01
C ARG A 41 1.75 -9.09 -7.70
N VAL A 42 1.02 -9.04 -6.60
CA VAL A 42 1.61 -9.04 -5.26
C VAL A 42 1.85 -10.48 -4.81
N HIS A 43 3.10 -10.83 -4.57
CA HIS A 43 3.52 -12.15 -4.08
C HIS A 43 3.68 -12.18 -2.57
N ARG A 44 4.00 -11.03 -1.97
CA ARG A 44 4.38 -10.97 -0.55
C ARG A 44 4.01 -9.60 0.02
N TYR A 45 3.50 -9.60 1.24
CA TYR A 45 3.30 -8.40 2.03
C TYR A 45 4.41 -8.32 3.09
N VAL A 46 5.04 -7.16 3.21
CA VAL A 46 6.08 -6.92 4.22
C VAL A 46 5.57 -5.87 5.19
N ALA A 47 5.29 -6.28 6.43
CA ALA A 47 4.86 -5.36 7.47
C ALA A 47 6.00 -4.40 7.82
N CYS A 48 5.68 -3.12 7.94
CA CYS A 48 6.63 -2.08 8.31
C CYS A 48 6.17 -1.31 9.53
N THR A 49 7.12 -0.69 10.22
CA THR A 49 6.83 0.20 11.34
C THR A 49 6.37 1.55 10.78
N ASN A 50 5.33 2.12 11.38
CA ASN A 50 5.02 3.53 11.11
C ASN A 50 5.90 4.38 12.02
N GLU A 51 7.01 4.88 11.47
CA GLU A 51 7.96 5.69 12.23
C GLU A 51 7.36 6.98 12.77
N ALA A 52 6.37 7.53 12.06
CA ALA A 52 5.66 8.73 12.51
C ALA A 52 4.75 8.46 13.71
N ALA A 53 4.39 7.20 13.95
CA ALA A 53 3.49 6.78 15.03
C ALA A 53 2.23 7.66 15.10
N SER A 54 1.58 7.86 13.94
CA SER A 54 0.47 8.80 13.79
C SER A 54 -0.78 8.09 13.31
N ALA A 55 -1.95 8.63 13.70
CA ALA A 55 -3.26 8.21 13.18
C ALA A 55 -3.60 8.90 11.84
N ARG A 56 -2.74 9.79 11.33
CA ARG A 56 -3.03 10.61 10.14
C ARG A 56 -1.99 10.50 9.04
N VAL A 57 -0.76 10.09 9.36
CA VAL A 57 0.33 9.95 8.40
C VAL A 57 1.14 8.71 8.72
N TYR A 58 1.90 8.24 7.73
CA TYR A 58 2.82 7.13 7.93
C TYR A 58 4.19 7.48 7.36
N THR A 59 5.23 6.87 7.93
CA THR A 59 6.59 6.94 7.40
C THR A 59 7.26 5.59 7.61
N ILE A 60 7.76 5.00 6.54
CA ILE A 60 8.49 3.73 6.60
C ILE A 60 9.96 4.02 6.86
N PRO A 61 10.58 3.42 7.90
CA PRO A 61 12.00 3.59 8.16
C PRO A 61 12.85 3.18 6.96
N GLY A 62 13.85 3.99 6.62
CA GLY A 62 14.70 3.74 5.45
C GLY A 62 15.39 2.39 5.49
N LYS A 63 15.81 1.92 6.66
CA LYS A 63 16.47 0.61 6.79
C LYS A 63 15.52 -0.57 6.57
N GLU A 64 14.24 -0.42 6.90
CA GLU A 64 13.23 -1.45 6.61
C GLU A 64 12.97 -1.52 5.11
N LEU A 65 12.88 -0.36 4.45
CA LEU A 65 12.73 -0.27 3.00
C LEU A 65 13.91 -0.93 2.30
N LEU A 66 15.14 -0.60 2.71
CA LEU A 66 16.35 -1.16 2.11
C LEU A 66 16.44 -2.68 2.27
N ARG A 67 16.09 -3.18 3.46
CA ARG A 67 16.07 -4.63 3.70
C ARG A 67 15.07 -5.32 2.79
N ALA A 68 13.86 -4.76 2.67
CA ALA A 68 12.82 -5.33 1.82
C ALA A 68 13.24 -5.34 0.34
N GLU A 69 13.90 -4.28 -0.13
CA GLU A 69 14.43 -4.23 -1.51
C GLU A 69 15.44 -5.34 -1.75
N ARG A 70 16.39 -5.53 -0.84
CA ARG A 70 17.42 -6.56 -0.95
C ARG A 70 16.84 -7.96 -0.94
N GLU A 71 15.89 -8.22 -0.05
CA GLU A 71 15.24 -9.53 0.03
C GLU A 71 14.41 -9.82 -1.24
N ALA A 72 13.70 -8.80 -1.75
CA ALA A 72 12.94 -8.94 -2.98
C ALA A 72 13.85 -9.27 -4.16
N GLU A 73 14.95 -8.52 -4.33
CA GLU A 73 15.91 -8.75 -5.41
C GLU A 73 16.50 -10.15 -5.36
N ALA A 74 16.81 -10.65 -4.15
CA ALA A 74 17.35 -12.00 -3.98
C ALA A 74 16.39 -13.08 -4.48
N ASP A 75 15.09 -12.79 -4.45
CA ASP A 75 14.05 -13.72 -4.90
C ASP A 75 13.56 -13.42 -6.34
N GLY A 76 14.23 -12.52 -7.04
CA GLY A 76 13.85 -12.13 -8.41
C GLY A 76 12.59 -11.28 -8.46
N LEU A 77 12.24 -10.62 -7.36
CA LEU A 77 11.06 -9.77 -7.23
C LEU A 77 11.48 -8.31 -7.01
N ALA A 78 10.49 -7.42 -6.91
CA ALA A 78 10.71 -6.02 -6.64
C ALA A 78 9.64 -5.48 -5.72
N ILE A 79 9.90 -4.34 -5.09
CA ILE A 79 8.85 -3.58 -4.42
C ILE A 79 8.03 -2.92 -5.52
N ILE A 80 6.73 -3.24 -5.58
CA ILE A 80 5.83 -2.71 -6.61
C ILE A 80 4.82 -1.73 -6.05
N GLY A 81 4.75 -1.61 -4.73
CA GLY A 81 3.84 -0.68 -4.11
C GLY A 81 3.96 -0.62 -2.60
N VAL A 82 3.14 0.21 -2.03
CA VAL A 82 3.06 0.43 -0.58
C VAL A 82 1.61 0.40 -0.15
N PHE A 83 1.40 -0.10 1.06
CA PHE A 83 0.10 -0.08 1.73
C PHE A 83 0.18 0.83 2.94
N HIS A 84 -0.90 1.59 3.18
CA HIS A 84 -1.15 2.18 4.49
C HIS A 84 -2.65 2.17 4.78
N SER A 85 -2.99 2.29 6.07
CA SER A 85 -4.39 2.35 6.49
C SER A 85 -4.82 3.77 6.78
N HIS A 86 -6.09 4.07 6.51
CA HIS A 86 -6.76 5.26 7.01
C HIS A 86 -7.69 4.81 8.14
N THR A 87 -7.51 5.37 9.33
CA THR A 87 -8.27 4.91 10.50
C THR A 87 -9.68 5.49 10.56
N HIS A 88 -9.87 6.73 10.09
CA HIS A 88 -11.14 7.45 10.19
C HIS A 88 -11.59 8.13 8.89
N SER A 89 -10.81 8.05 7.82
CA SER A 89 -11.11 8.70 6.55
C SER A 89 -11.37 7.69 5.44
N GLU A 90 -11.92 8.17 4.32
CA GLU A 90 -12.18 7.38 3.13
C GLU A 90 -10.90 6.73 2.57
N PRO A 91 -11.01 5.62 1.82
CA PRO A 91 -9.85 5.01 1.17
C PRO A 91 -9.43 5.79 -0.08
N TYR A 92 -9.01 7.02 0.14
CA TYR A 92 -8.60 7.95 -0.91
C TYR A 92 -7.36 8.72 -0.45
N PRO A 93 -6.39 8.98 -1.34
CA PRO A 93 -5.15 9.65 -0.93
C PRO A 93 -5.42 11.04 -0.34
N SER A 94 -4.84 11.30 0.84
CA SER A 94 -4.88 12.64 1.43
C SER A 94 -3.89 13.57 0.70
N PRO A 95 -4.01 14.90 0.87
CA PRO A 95 -3.00 15.81 0.34
C PRO A 95 -1.58 15.47 0.79
N THR A 96 -1.42 15.00 2.03
CA THR A 96 -0.12 14.56 2.55
C THR A 96 0.36 13.30 1.83
N ASP A 97 -0.53 12.33 1.61
CA ASP A 97 -0.20 11.11 0.86
C ASP A 97 0.35 11.44 -0.52
N VAL A 98 -0.30 12.36 -1.22
CA VAL A 98 0.11 12.78 -2.56
C VAL A 98 1.45 13.51 -2.51
N ALA A 99 1.62 14.44 -1.57
CA ALA A 99 2.84 15.24 -1.45
C ALA A 99 4.07 14.40 -1.08
N GLN A 100 3.86 13.33 -0.30
CA GLN A 100 4.94 12.50 0.23
C GLN A 100 5.10 11.17 -0.51
N ALA A 101 4.40 10.96 -1.62
CA ALA A 101 4.51 9.72 -2.39
C ALA A 101 5.96 9.54 -2.89
N PRO A 102 6.68 8.50 -2.42
CA PRO A 102 8.12 8.41 -2.68
C PRO A 102 8.48 7.97 -4.08
N ASP A 103 7.60 7.25 -4.77
CA ASP A 103 7.95 6.65 -6.06
C ASP A 103 6.74 6.67 -7.01
N PRO A 104 6.87 7.35 -8.18
CA PRO A 104 5.77 7.43 -9.13
C PRO A 104 5.49 6.11 -9.86
N THR A 105 6.39 5.12 -9.78
CA THR A 105 6.18 3.80 -10.39
C THR A 105 5.43 2.85 -9.50
N TRP A 106 5.29 3.17 -8.21
CA TRP A 106 4.61 2.30 -7.24
C TRP A 106 3.10 2.43 -7.33
N LEU A 107 2.43 1.37 -6.88
CA LEU A 107 1.00 1.37 -6.63
C LEU A 107 0.76 1.62 -5.15
N TYR A 108 -0.24 2.45 -4.84
CA TYR A 108 -0.52 2.89 -3.47
C TYR A 108 -1.85 2.31 -3.05
N VAL A 109 -1.81 1.36 -2.11
CA VAL A 109 -3.02 0.72 -1.57
C VAL A 109 -3.39 1.38 -0.26
N ILE A 110 -4.64 1.79 -0.13
CA ILE A 110 -5.18 2.37 1.09
C ILE A 110 -6.30 1.46 1.57
N VAL A 111 -6.19 1.01 2.83
CA VAL A 111 -7.26 0.27 3.50
C VAL A 111 -7.91 1.19 4.52
N SER A 112 -9.19 1.50 4.32
CA SER A 112 -9.95 2.34 5.25
C SER A 112 -10.68 1.50 6.27
N LEU A 113 -10.57 1.89 7.53
CA LEU A 113 -11.30 1.31 8.66
C LEU A 113 -12.43 2.22 9.12
N LYS A 114 -12.83 3.17 8.29
CA LYS A 114 -13.89 4.14 8.61
C LYS A 114 -15.24 3.47 8.84
N ARG A 115 -15.53 2.42 8.06
CA ARG A 115 -16.79 1.68 8.14
C ARG A 115 -16.58 0.33 8.79
N GLU A 116 -17.67 -0.36 9.08
CA GLU A 116 -17.66 -1.66 9.73
C GLU A 116 -16.85 -2.68 8.93
N ALA A 117 -17.01 -2.70 7.61
CA ALA A 117 -16.21 -3.54 6.73
C ALA A 117 -15.00 -2.76 6.21
N PRO A 118 -13.81 -3.38 6.14
CA PRO A 118 -12.64 -2.70 5.60
C PRO A 118 -12.79 -2.51 4.09
N GLU A 119 -12.34 -1.35 3.59
CA GLU A 119 -12.35 -1.05 2.17
C GLU A 119 -10.92 -0.83 1.68
N ALA A 120 -10.49 -1.60 0.68
CA ALA A 120 -9.19 -1.47 0.06
C ALA A 120 -9.34 -0.87 -1.34
N ARG A 121 -8.54 0.15 -1.64
CA ARG A 121 -8.46 0.74 -2.97
C ARG A 121 -7.02 1.01 -3.34
N CYS A 122 -6.72 0.98 -4.62
CA CYS A 122 -5.38 1.16 -5.16
C CYS A 122 -5.33 2.37 -6.09
N TYR A 123 -4.23 3.10 -6.03
CA TYR A 123 -4.04 4.33 -6.81
C TYR A 123 -2.64 4.42 -7.39
N ARG A 124 -2.53 5.13 -8.51
CA ARG A 124 -1.26 5.67 -8.98
C ARG A 124 -1.20 7.13 -8.59
N LEU A 125 -0.03 7.56 -8.11
CA LEU A 125 0.22 8.94 -7.71
C LEU A 125 1.43 9.44 -8.51
N VAL A 126 1.17 10.24 -9.55
CA VAL A 126 2.21 10.72 -10.46
C VAL A 126 2.06 12.23 -10.64
N ASP A 127 3.08 12.97 -10.23
CA ASP A 127 3.12 14.45 -10.35
C ASP A 127 1.88 15.13 -9.79
N GLY A 128 1.39 14.64 -8.65
CA GLY A 128 0.20 15.18 -8.00
C GLY A 128 -1.13 14.68 -8.59
N ALA A 129 -1.10 13.93 -9.68
CA ALA A 129 -2.30 13.35 -10.27
C ALA A 129 -2.63 12.02 -9.63
N ILE A 130 -3.91 11.79 -9.33
CA ILE A 130 -4.42 10.58 -8.70
C ILE A 130 -5.25 9.83 -9.72
N SER A 131 -4.95 8.55 -9.94
CA SER A 131 -5.80 7.67 -10.75
C SER A 131 -6.01 6.35 -10.05
N GLU A 132 -7.23 5.83 -10.07
CA GLU A 132 -7.56 4.58 -9.40
C GLU A 132 -7.21 3.38 -10.28
N VAL A 133 -6.70 2.31 -9.62
CA VAL A 133 -6.37 1.03 -10.26
C VAL A 133 -7.20 -0.04 -9.58
N PRO A 134 -7.94 -0.87 -10.33
CA PRO A 134 -8.73 -1.94 -9.71
C PRO A 134 -7.87 -2.94 -8.96
N ILE A 135 -8.42 -3.48 -7.87
CA ILE A 135 -7.81 -4.60 -7.14
C ILE A 135 -8.61 -5.85 -7.49
N VAL A 136 -7.92 -6.93 -7.83
CA VAL A 136 -8.55 -8.20 -8.18
C VAL A 136 -7.92 -9.35 -7.41
N ALA A 137 -8.68 -10.42 -7.23
CA ALA A 137 -8.16 -11.68 -6.70
C ALA A 137 -7.42 -12.41 -7.83
N GLY A 138 -6.29 -12.94 -7.50
CA GLY A 138 -5.50 -13.60 -8.54
C GLY A 138 -4.53 -14.60 -8.03
#